data_488ed1e0067b44570776200f2c197e08
#
_entry.id   488ed1e0067b44570776200f2c197e08
#
_cell.length_a   1.000
_cell.length_b   1.000
_cell.length_c   1.000
_cell.angle_alpha   90.00
_cell.angle_beta   90.00
_cell.angle_gamma   90.00
#
_symmetry.space_group_name_H-M   'P 1'
#
loop_
_entity.id
_entity.type
_entity.pdbx_description
1 polymer ?
#
loop_
_entity_poly.entity_id
_entity_poly.type
_entity_poly.pdbx_seq_one_letter_code
_entity_poly.pdbx_strand_id
1 'polypeptide(L)'
;SSDLSAGSTLRNVAVNRITPLNDRELLIATGGRGVYRMDMDSLVPKPYITADYASHNGMNGDNINDIYVDGGDRIWLANYPAGVTIRNNRYQSYEWFRHSPGNSRSLVNDQVHDVIEDSEGDLWFATSNGISLLQPAVGRWRSFLSRSDGIQDGGNHIFLTLCEVSPGVICAGGYASGLYRIEKKTGRVEYFPP
;
A
#
# COMPACT_ATOMS: atom_id res chain seq x y z
N SER A 1 -34.72 -10.79 -13.31
CA SER A 1 -33.28 -11.14 -13.28
C SER A 1 -32.56 -10.20 -14.22
N SER A 2 -31.92 -9.18 -13.66
CA SER A 2 -31.04 -8.27 -14.40
C SER A 2 -29.84 -9.08 -14.91
N ASP A 3 -29.64 -9.04 -16.20
CA ASP A 3 -28.57 -9.73 -16.90
C ASP A 3 -27.22 -9.13 -16.51
N LEU A 4 -26.54 -9.75 -15.53
CA LEU A 4 -25.20 -9.39 -15.09
C LEU A 4 -24.10 -9.76 -16.12
N SER A 5 -24.51 -10.27 -17.31
CA SER A 5 -23.60 -10.82 -18.31
C SER A 5 -22.97 -9.80 -19.25
N ALA A 6 -23.52 -8.59 -19.36
CA ALA A 6 -23.06 -7.59 -20.32
C ALA A 6 -22.29 -6.46 -19.65
N GLY A 7 -21.09 -6.72 -19.09
CA GLY A 7 -20.23 -5.63 -18.68
C GLY A 7 -19.35 -5.81 -17.45
N SER A 8 -19.23 -7.01 -16.90
CA SER A 8 -18.30 -7.22 -15.77
C SER A 8 -16.84 -7.08 -16.23
N THR A 9 -16.33 -5.85 -16.20
CA THR A 9 -14.95 -5.52 -16.53
C THR A 9 -13.93 -6.14 -15.54
N LEU A 10 -14.41 -6.71 -14.43
CA LEU A 10 -13.61 -7.40 -13.41
C LEU A 10 -13.67 -8.93 -13.50
N ARG A 11 -14.24 -9.49 -14.56
CA ARG A 11 -14.28 -10.94 -14.76
C ARG A 11 -12.86 -11.51 -14.91
N ASN A 12 -12.56 -12.57 -14.15
CA ASN A 12 -11.24 -13.24 -14.12
C ASN A 12 -10.09 -12.31 -13.68
N VAL A 13 -10.35 -11.38 -12.79
CA VAL A 13 -9.33 -10.49 -12.19
C VAL A 13 -9.37 -10.64 -10.68
N ALA A 14 -8.21 -10.77 -10.06
CA ALA A 14 -8.11 -10.74 -8.62
C ALA A 14 -8.44 -9.31 -8.13
N VAL A 15 -9.33 -9.21 -7.15
CA VAL A 15 -9.58 -7.97 -6.41
C VAL A 15 -8.80 -8.06 -5.11
N ASN A 16 -7.83 -7.19 -4.94
CA ASN A 16 -6.92 -7.21 -3.80
C ASN A 16 -7.39 -6.29 -2.67
N ARG A 17 -7.99 -5.14 -3.02
CA ARG A 17 -8.50 -4.16 -2.05
C ARG A 17 -9.72 -3.43 -2.60
N ILE A 18 -10.64 -3.08 -1.70
CA ILE A 18 -11.75 -2.15 -1.95
C ILE A 18 -11.67 -1.05 -0.90
N THR A 19 -11.65 0.20 -1.35
CA THR A 19 -11.49 1.38 -0.48
C THR A 19 -12.51 2.45 -0.88
N PRO A 20 -13.25 3.06 0.06
CA PRO A 20 -14.07 4.22 -0.25
C PRO A 20 -13.22 5.38 -0.79
N LEU A 21 -13.64 5.96 -1.90
CA LEU A 21 -13.11 7.24 -2.38
C LEU A 21 -13.87 8.41 -1.75
N ASN A 22 -15.16 8.23 -1.60
CA ASN A 22 -16.10 9.13 -0.94
C ASN A 22 -17.40 8.36 -0.60
N ASP A 23 -18.44 9.05 -0.11
CA ASP A 23 -19.71 8.42 0.31
C ASP A 23 -20.47 7.70 -0.82
N ARG A 24 -20.12 7.94 -2.10
CA ARG A 24 -20.82 7.40 -3.27
C ARG A 24 -19.96 6.53 -4.16
N GLU A 25 -18.67 6.49 -3.96
CA GLU A 25 -17.75 5.87 -4.89
C GLU A 25 -16.70 5.01 -4.18
N LEU A 26 -16.40 3.88 -4.79
CA LEU A 26 -15.35 2.96 -4.36
C LEU A 26 -14.20 2.92 -5.35
N LEU A 27 -13.01 2.74 -4.83
CA LEU A 27 -11.83 2.31 -5.58
C LEU A 27 -11.62 0.81 -5.38
N ILE A 28 -11.25 0.13 -6.46
CA ILE A 28 -11.06 -1.32 -6.49
C ILE A 28 -9.66 -1.59 -7.05
N ALA A 29 -8.74 -2.05 -6.19
CA ALA A 29 -7.40 -2.49 -6.57
C ALA A 29 -7.45 -3.87 -7.19
N THR A 30 -6.73 -4.06 -8.28
CA THR A 30 -6.72 -5.34 -8.98
C THR A 30 -5.32 -5.91 -9.18
N GLY A 31 -5.25 -7.24 -9.23
CA GLY A 31 -4.05 -7.96 -9.62
C GLY A 31 -3.85 -7.96 -11.14
N GLY A 32 -3.30 -6.85 -11.67
CA GLY A 32 -2.87 -6.76 -13.07
C GLY A 32 -3.75 -5.97 -14.03
N ARG A 33 -4.75 -5.22 -13.53
CA ARG A 33 -5.56 -4.28 -14.36
C ARG A 33 -5.68 -2.88 -13.74
N GLY A 34 -4.78 -2.52 -12.84
CA GLY A 34 -4.78 -1.21 -12.19
C GLY A 34 -5.93 -1.03 -11.20
N VAL A 35 -6.45 0.19 -11.13
CA VAL A 35 -7.53 0.59 -10.22
C VAL A 35 -8.80 0.87 -11.00
N TYR A 36 -9.90 0.31 -10.54
CA TYR A 36 -11.24 0.62 -11.02
C TYR A 36 -11.95 1.55 -10.03
N ARG A 37 -12.86 2.36 -10.56
CA ARG A 37 -13.79 3.18 -9.78
C ARG A 37 -15.21 2.69 -10.02
N MET A 38 -15.99 2.59 -8.96
CA MET A 38 -17.37 2.12 -9.02
C MET A 38 -18.27 3.09 -8.26
N ASP A 39 -19.30 3.58 -8.91
CA ASP A 39 -20.38 4.34 -8.29
C ASP A 39 -21.36 3.37 -7.63
N MET A 40 -21.78 3.68 -6.40
CA MET A 40 -22.60 2.79 -5.56
C MET A 40 -24.04 2.67 -6.00
N ASP A 41 -24.54 3.60 -6.83
CA ASP A 41 -25.91 3.54 -7.38
C ASP A 41 -25.93 2.65 -8.63
N SER A 42 -24.96 2.80 -9.51
CA SER A 42 -24.90 2.04 -10.78
C SER A 42 -24.29 0.65 -10.62
N LEU A 43 -23.41 0.45 -9.63
CA LEU A 43 -22.64 -0.78 -9.38
C LEU A 43 -21.86 -1.29 -10.61
N VAL A 44 -21.48 -0.38 -11.50
CA VAL A 44 -20.69 -0.70 -12.70
C VAL A 44 -19.26 -0.22 -12.51
N PRO A 45 -18.29 -1.14 -12.34
CA PRO A 45 -16.89 -0.77 -12.23
C PRO A 45 -16.33 -0.31 -13.58
N LYS A 46 -15.61 0.82 -13.60
CA LYS A 46 -14.94 1.38 -14.77
C LYS A 46 -13.44 1.52 -14.50
N PRO A 47 -12.56 1.28 -15.48
CA PRO A 47 -11.13 1.59 -15.34
C PRO A 47 -10.94 3.05 -14.92
N TYR A 48 -10.05 3.30 -13.96
CA TYR A 48 -9.83 4.64 -13.42
C TYR A 48 -8.37 5.06 -13.42
N ILE A 49 -7.47 4.21 -12.90
CA ILE A 49 -6.03 4.43 -12.92
C ILE A 49 -5.41 3.17 -13.51
N THR A 50 -4.77 3.30 -14.66
CA THR A 50 -4.06 2.21 -15.34
C THR A 50 -2.63 2.62 -15.63
N ALA A 51 -1.73 1.65 -15.73
CA ALA A 51 -0.35 1.93 -16.09
C ALA A 51 -0.29 2.52 -17.51
N ASP A 52 0.47 3.59 -17.64
CA ASP A 52 0.86 4.13 -18.93
C ASP A 52 2.37 3.92 -19.12
N TYR A 53 2.69 2.83 -19.78
CA TYR A 53 4.08 2.46 -20.04
C TYR A 53 4.77 3.35 -21.08
N ALA A 54 4.01 4.19 -21.77
CA ALA A 54 4.53 5.11 -22.79
C ALA A 54 4.87 6.49 -22.21
N SER A 55 4.23 6.90 -21.11
CA SER A 55 4.49 8.16 -20.44
C SER A 55 5.25 7.97 -19.14
N HIS A 56 6.16 8.90 -18.83
CA HIS A 56 6.87 8.93 -17.56
C HIS A 56 6.00 9.56 -16.43
N ASN A 57 4.74 9.88 -16.72
CA ASN A 57 3.81 10.58 -15.82
C ASN A 57 2.62 9.70 -15.41
N GLY A 58 2.73 8.41 -15.48
CA GLY A 58 1.65 7.47 -15.17
C GLY A 58 1.99 6.53 -14.01
N MET A 59 1.08 5.62 -13.69
CA MET A 59 1.30 4.54 -12.74
C MET A 59 2.32 3.53 -13.28
N ASN A 60 3.21 3.03 -12.43
CA ASN A 60 4.32 2.15 -12.81
C ASN A 60 4.00 0.65 -12.87
N GLY A 61 2.74 0.28 -12.96
CA GLY A 61 2.32 -1.12 -13.05
C GLY A 61 0.87 -1.27 -12.65
N ASP A 62 0.22 -2.30 -13.17
CA ASP A 62 -1.21 -2.54 -12.99
C ASP A 62 -1.54 -3.54 -11.88
N ASN A 63 -0.51 -4.11 -11.22
CA ASN A 63 -0.72 -5.00 -10.08
C ASN A 63 -0.71 -4.19 -8.77
N ILE A 64 -1.90 -3.91 -8.25
CA ILE A 64 -2.10 -3.09 -7.07
C ILE A 64 -2.53 -3.98 -5.92
N ASN A 65 -1.70 -4.04 -4.87
CA ASN A 65 -1.99 -4.83 -3.68
C ASN A 65 -2.91 -4.09 -2.72
N ASP A 66 -2.67 -2.77 -2.53
CA ASP A 66 -3.45 -1.97 -1.60
C ASP A 66 -3.64 -0.54 -2.08
N ILE A 67 -4.68 0.12 -1.55
CA ILE A 67 -5.04 1.52 -1.81
C ILE A 67 -5.33 2.20 -0.48
N TYR A 68 -4.69 3.35 -0.27
CA TYR A 68 -5.02 4.27 0.80
C TYR A 68 -5.37 5.65 0.20
N VAL A 69 -6.43 6.29 0.70
CA VAL A 69 -6.84 7.66 0.32
C VAL A 69 -6.63 8.55 1.54
N ASP A 70 -5.73 9.53 1.43
CA ASP A 70 -5.43 10.43 2.53
C ASP A 70 -6.37 11.64 2.59
N GLY A 71 -6.31 12.39 3.70
CA GLY A 71 -7.14 13.57 3.93
C GLY A 71 -6.89 14.74 2.94
N GLY A 72 -5.89 14.64 2.07
CA GLY A 72 -5.57 15.61 1.02
C GLY A 72 -6.03 15.20 -0.38
N ASP A 73 -6.91 14.19 -0.49
CA ASP A 73 -7.39 13.60 -1.74
C ASP A 73 -6.28 12.96 -2.60
N ARG A 74 -5.17 12.54 -1.98
CA ARG A 74 -4.14 11.77 -2.67
C ARG A 74 -4.45 10.29 -2.52
N ILE A 75 -4.25 9.56 -3.61
CA ILE A 75 -4.43 8.11 -3.66
C ILE A 75 -3.04 7.47 -3.64
N TRP A 76 -2.77 6.70 -2.62
CA TRP A 76 -1.55 5.94 -2.42
C TRP A 76 -1.78 4.51 -2.88
N LEU A 77 -0.95 4.03 -3.79
CA LEU A 77 -1.09 2.72 -4.42
C LEU A 77 0.14 1.87 -4.11
N ALA A 78 -0.06 0.76 -3.44
CA ALA A 78 0.98 -0.27 -3.27
C ALA A 78 1.12 -1.05 -4.56
N ASN A 79 2.08 -0.66 -5.41
CA ASN A 79 2.36 -1.30 -6.69
C ASN A 79 3.34 -2.47 -6.52
N TYR A 80 2.92 -3.67 -6.86
CA TYR A 80 3.80 -4.83 -6.85
C TYR A 80 4.34 -5.14 -8.26
N PRO A 81 5.65 -5.22 -8.47
CA PRO A 81 6.78 -4.97 -7.55
C PRO A 81 7.41 -3.57 -7.74
N ALA A 82 6.62 -2.53 -7.98
CA ALA A 82 7.11 -1.23 -8.46
C ALA A 82 7.14 -0.11 -7.38
N GLY A 83 7.06 -0.47 -6.10
CA GLY A 83 7.09 0.47 -4.98
C GLY A 83 5.74 1.10 -4.70
N VAL A 84 5.71 2.38 -4.43
CA VAL A 84 4.49 3.14 -4.15
C VAL A 84 4.28 4.21 -5.21
N THR A 85 3.09 4.27 -5.77
CA THR A 85 2.64 5.37 -6.63
C THR A 85 1.67 6.24 -5.85
N ILE A 86 1.85 7.56 -5.92
CA ILE A 86 0.93 8.53 -5.37
C ILE A 86 0.27 9.26 -6.53
N ARG A 87 -1.05 9.27 -6.57
CA ARG A 87 -1.81 10.10 -7.49
C ARG A 87 -2.42 11.28 -6.74
N ASN A 88 -2.06 12.48 -7.14
CA ASN A 88 -2.73 13.68 -6.67
C ASN A 88 -3.95 13.94 -7.54
N ASN A 89 -5.17 13.78 -6.99
CA ASN A 89 -6.40 13.96 -7.75
C ASN A 89 -6.63 15.39 -8.22
N ARG A 90 -6.19 16.38 -7.42
CA ARG A 90 -6.36 17.79 -7.74
C ARG A 90 -5.53 18.24 -8.95
N TYR A 91 -4.29 17.74 -9.04
CA TYR A 91 -3.35 18.14 -10.11
C TYR A 91 -3.17 17.07 -11.17
N GLN A 92 -3.78 15.89 -11.00
CA GLN A 92 -3.62 14.69 -11.84
C GLN A 92 -2.14 14.34 -12.08
N SER A 93 -1.30 14.61 -11.07
CA SER A 93 0.13 14.32 -11.09
C SER A 93 0.41 13.03 -10.35
N TYR A 94 1.53 12.42 -10.70
CA TYR A 94 2.02 11.19 -10.08
C TYR A 94 3.39 11.41 -9.45
N GLU A 95 3.60 10.79 -8.29
CA GLU A 95 4.88 10.70 -7.59
C GLU A 95 5.14 9.23 -7.28
N TRP A 96 6.42 8.85 -7.15
CA TRP A 96 6.81 7.48 -6.87
C TRP A 96 7.80 7.41 -5.74
N PHE A 97 7.59 6.46 -4.83
CA PHE A 97 8.61 6.04 -3.87
C PHE A 97 9.10 4.65 -4.25
N ARG A 98 10.41 4.50 -4.30
CA ARG A 98 11.11 3.25 -4.62
C ARG A 98 12.25 3.00 -3.67
N HIS A 99 12.65 1.74 -3.60
CA HIS A 99 13.88 1.36 -2.94
C HIS A 99 15.09 1.90 -3.72
N SER A 100 16.03 2.49 -2.98
CA SER A 100 17.31 2.94 -3.52
C SER A 100 18.43 2.37 -2.65
N PRO A 101 19.22 1.43 -3.17
CA PRO A 101 20.30 0.80 -2.38
C PRO A 101 21.26 1.83 -1.80
N GLY A 102 21.56 1.71 -0.50
CA GLY A 102 22.43 2.65 0.21
C GLY A 102 21.78 3.98 0.59
N ASN A 103 20.53 4.24 0.20
CA ASN A 103 19.80 5.43 0.57
C ASN A 103 18.79 5.12 1.69
N SER A 104 19.09 5.52 2.92
CA SER A 104 18.20 5.35 4.07
C SER A 104 16.91 6.21 4.01
N ARG A 105 16.79 7.10 3.01
CA ARG A 105 15.61 7.93 2.77
C ARG A 105 14.76 7.39 1.63
N SER A 106 14.61 6.08 1.55
CA SER A 106 13.81 5.40 0.54
C SER A 106 13.04 4.23 1.14
N LEU A 107 12.14 3.65 0.38
CA LEU A 107 11.51 2.38 0.73
C LEU A 107 12.58 1.31 1.01
N VAL A 108 12.32 0.45 1.99
CA VAL A 108 13.20 -0.68 2.29
C VAL A 108 13.14 -1.76 1.21
N ASN A 109 12.03 -1.85 0.47
CA ASN A 109 11.84 -2.76 -0.66
C ASN A 109 10.69 -2.30 -1.55
N ASP A 110 10.75 -2.58 -2.86
CA ASP A 110 9.72 -2.19 -3.85
C ASP A 110 8.49 -3.11 -3.89
N GLN A 111 8.57 -4.28 -3.28
CA GLN A 111 7.43 -5.19 -3.20
C GLN A 111 6.55 -4.81 -2.01
N VAL A 112 5.67 -3.83 -2.22
CA VAL A 112 4.78 -3.30 -1.19
C VAL A 112 3.47 -4.08 -1.21
N HIS A 113 3.02 -4.51 -0.02
CA HIS A 113 1.82 -5.32 0.19
C HIS A 113 0.67 -4.54 0.80
N ASP A 114 0.98 -3.62 1.71
CA ASP A 114 -0.03 -2.86 2.47
C ASP A 114 0.47 -1.44 2.75
N VAL A 115 -0.46 -0.48 2.87
CA VAL A 115 -0.18 0.91 3.24
C VAL A 115 -1.24 1.43 4.20
N ILE A 116 -0.79 1.96 5.33
CA ILE A 116 -1.67 2.61 6.31
C ILE A 116 -1.12 3.99 6.69
N GLU A 117 -2.00 4.89 7.08
CA GLU A 117 -1.67 6.10 7.83
C GLU A 117 -1.95 5.88 9.31
N ASP A 118 -1.02 6.26 10.18
CA ASP A 118 -1.24 6.20 11.61
C ASP A 118 -1.93 7.48 12.13
N SER A 119 -2.35 7.46 13.39
CA SER A 119 -3.07 8.56 14.03
C SER A 119 -2.28 9.89 14.12
N GLU A 120 -0.97 9.87 13.85
CA GLU A 120 -0.10 11.05 13.80
C GLU A 120 0.10 11.56 12.36
N GLY A 121 -0.49 10.89 11.34
CA GLY A 121 -0.37 11.24 9.93
C GLY A 121 0.90 10.72 9.27
N ASP A 122 1.57 9.74 9.88
CA ASP A 122 2.74 9.09 9.30
C ASP A 122 2.32 7.82 8.53
N LEU A 123 3.04 7.52 7.46
CA LEU A 123 2.70 6.43 6.53
C LEU A 123 3.59 5.22 6.75
N TRP A 124 2.97 4.06 6.85
CA TRP A 124 3.63 2.79 7.04
C TRP A 124 3.40 1.89 5.84
N PHE A 125 4.46 1.19 5.41
CA PHE A 125 4.45 0.33 4.24
C PHE A 125 4.97 -1.07 4.63
N ALA A 126 4.12 -2.09 4.52
CA ALA A 126 4.52 -3.49 4.64
C ALA A 126 5.18 -3.92 3.32
N THR A 127 6.35 -4.54 3.41
CA THR A 127 7.09 -4.96 2.21
C THR A 127 7.61 -6.40 2.32
N SER A 128 8.14 -6.93 1.20
CA SER A 128 8.80 -8.23 1.19
C SER A 128 10.20 -8.24 1.85
N ASN A 129 10.64 -7.13 2.44
CA ASN A 129 11.90 -7.09 3.20
C ASN A 129 11.84 -6.06 4.33
N GLY A 130 10.88 -6.23 5.23
CA GLY A 130 10.70 -5.31 6.36
C GLY A 130 9.57 -4.30 6.15
N ILE A 131 9.54 -3.30 7.01
CA ILE A 131 8.51 -2.28 7.08
C ILE A 131 9.17 -0.92 6.95
N SER A 132 8.63 -0.05 6.10
CA SER A 132 9.05 1.36 6.01
C SER A 132 8.05 2.26 6.70
N LEU A 133 8.56 3.29 7.35
CA LEU A 133 7.81 4.40 7.92
C LEU A 133 8.27 5.69 7.24
N LEU A 134 7.35 6.42 6.64
CA LEU A 134 7.55 7.78 6.16
C LEU A 134 6.83 8.76 7.08
N GLN A 135 7.56 9.76 7.55
CA GLN A 135 7.03 10.92 8.26
C GLN A 135 6.96 12.12 7.30
N PRO A 136 5.81 12.37 6.64
CA PRO A 136 5.74 13.34 5.55
C PRO A 136 6.04 14.77 6.00
N ALA A 137 5.64 15.14 7.21
CA ALA A 137 5.83 16.48 7.77
C ALA A 137 7.32 16.90 7.86
N VAL A 138 8.23 15.94 7.99
CA VAL A 138 9.67 16.18 8.15
C VAL A 138 10.51 15.48 7.07
N GLY A 139 9.89 14.78 6.13
CA GLY A 139 10.57 14.04 5.07
C GLY A 139 11.48 12.92 5.57
N ARG A 140 11.17 12.35 6.75
CA ARG A 140 12.02 11.33 7.39
C ARG A 140 11.53 9.93 7.06
N TRP A 141 12.47 9.06 6.72
CA TRP A 141 12.25 7.63 6.58
C TRP A 141 12.87 6.85 7.74
N ARG A 142 12.23 5.76 8.13
CA ARG A 142 12.76 4.72 9.03
C ARG A 142 12.39 3.36 8.48
N SER A 143 13.19 2.35 8.78
CA SER A 143 12.87 0.95 8.50
C SER A 143 12.81 0.14 9.80
N PHE A 144 12.05 -0.94 9.76
CA PHE A 144 11.91 -1.91 10.84
C PHE A 144 11.94 -3.32 10.27
N LEU A 145 12.55 -4.25 10.99
CA LEU A 145 12.50 -5.67 10.69
C LEU A 145 13.01 -6.03 9.29
N SER A 146 13.91 -5.23 8.74
CA SER A 146 14.58 -5.55 7.49
C SER A 146 15.77 -6.49 7.72
N ARG A 147 16.20 -7.22 6.69
CA ARG A 147 17.41 -8.05 6.76
C ARG A 147 18.65 -7.25 7.12
N SER A 148 18.70 -5.98 6.77
CA SER A 148 19.79 -5.06 7.11
C SER A 148 19.84 -4.69 8.60
N ASP A 149 18.74 -4.85 9.33
CA ASP A 149 18.68 -4.51 10.76
C ASP A 149 19.33 -5.58 11.64
N GLY A 150 19.79 -6.69 11.04
CA GLY A 150 20.50 -7.76 11.75
C GLY A 150 19.66 -8.52 12.77
N ILE A 151 18.34 -8.39 12.71
CA ILE A 151 17.41 -9.08 13.60
C ILE A 151 17.36 -10.55 13.18
N GLN A 152 17.95 -11.41 14.00
CA GLN A 152 17.93 -12.87 13.83
C GLN A 152 16.72 -13.46 14.55
N ASP A 153 15.51 -13.13 14.11
CA ASP A 153 14.27 -13.66 14.66
C ASP A 153 13.81 -14.96 13.98
N GLY A 154 14.60 -15.44 12.99
CA GLY A 154 14.23 -16.60 12.17
C GLY A 154 13.11 -16.32 11.18
N GLY A 155 12.59 -15.09 11.13
CA GLY A 155 11.52 -14.67 10.24
C GLY A 155 11.99 -14.46 8.79
N ASN A 156 11.03 -14.50 7.86
CA ASN A 156 11.32 -14.29 6.44
C ASN A 156 11.30 -12.80 6.01
N HIS A 157 11.10 -11.88 6.94
CA HIS A 157 11.01 -10.41 6.74
C HIS A 157 9.96 -9.94 5.73
N ILE A 158 9.03 -10.83 5.34
CA ILE A 158 7.90 -10.50 4.45
C ILE A 158 6.71 -10.12 5.31
N PHE A 159 6.23 -8.89 5.20
CA PHE A 159 5.07 -8.38 5.90
C PHE A 159 3.94 -8.14 4.91
N LEU A 160 2.74 -8.66 5.25
CA LEU A 160 1.58 -8.62 4.36
C LEU A 160 0.55 -7.58 4.77
N THR A 161 0.47 -7.24 6.05
CA THR A 161 -0.56 -6.35 6.57
C THR A 161 -0.10 -5.59 7.80
N LEU A 162 -0.65 -4.40 8.00
CA LEU A 162 -0.38 -3.49 9.11
C LEU A 162 -1.69 -3.02 9.74
N CYS A 163 -1.65 -2.69 11.02
CA CYS A 163 -2.76 -2.07 11.71
C CYS A 163 -2.23 -1.23 12.88
N GLU A 164 -2.67 0.01 13.01
CA GLU A 164 -2.47 0.76 14.24
C GLU A 164 -3.48 0.30 15.29
N VAL A 165 -3.01 -0.28 16.39
CA VAL A 165 -3.86 -0.82 17.48
C VAL A 165 -4.07 0.19 18.60
N SER A 166 -3.18 1.15 18.72
CA SER A 166 -3.29 2.35 19.57
C SER A 166 -2.27 3.40 19.09
N PRO A 167 -2.43 4.69 19.41
CA PRO A 167 -1.54 5.74 18.93
C PRO A 167 -0.06 5.39 19.08
N GLY A 168 0.64 5.32 17.95
CA GLY A 168 2.06 4.98 17.86
C GLY A 168 2.41 3.50 18.12
N VAL A 169 1.44 2.60 18.13
CA VAL A 169 1.65 1.14 18.25
C VAL A 169 1.09 0.43 17.02
N ILE A 170 1.97 -0.13 16.21
CA ILE A 170 1.64 -0.83 14.99
C ILE A 170 1.78 -2.33 15.19
N CYS A 171 0.77 -3.08 14.78
CA CYS A 171 0.85 -4.53 14.60
C CYS A 171 1.09 -4.85 13.13
N ALA A 172 2.00 -5.79 12.88
CA ALA A 172 2.38 -6.22 11.54
C ALA A 172 2.25 -7.75 11.42
N GLY A 173 1.49 -8.21 10.43
CA GLY A 173 1.35 -9.62 10.11
C GLY A 173 2.43 -10.07 9.13
N GLY A 174 3.26 -11.04 9.52
CA GLY A 174 4.29 -11.63 8.69
C GLY A 174 3.82 -12.83 7.88
N TYR A 175 4.36 -13.01 6.67
CA TYR A 175 4.09 -14.20 5.85
C TYR A 175 4.72 -15.43 6.49
N ALA A 176 3.90 -16.32 7.05
CA ALA A 176 4.33 -17.52 7.76
C ALA A 176 5.35 -17.24 8.91
N SER A 177 5.38 -16.02 9.45
CA SER A 177 6.31 -15.61 10.50
C SER A 177 5.63 -14.97 11.72
N GLY A 178 4.30 -15.11 11.84
CA GLY A 178 3.56 -14.66 13.03
C GLY A 178 3.25 -13.16 13.04
N LEU A 179 3.11 -12.61 14.25
CA LEU A 179 2.71 -11.25 14.51
C LEU A 179 3.83 -10.46 15.18
N TYR A 180 4.01 -9.21 14.79
CA TYR A 180 4.97 -8.27 15.38
C TYR A 180 4.23 -7.03 15.89
N ARG A 181 4.60 -6.57 17.07
CA ARG A 181 4.13 -5.31 17.65
C ARG A 181 5.30 -4.33 17.72
N ILE A 182 5.12 -3.17 17.11
CA ILE A 182 6.15 -2.14 16.96
C ILE A 182 5.71 -0.89 17.71
N GLU A 183 6.56 -0.41 18.63
CA GLU A 183 6.39 0.91 19.24
C GLU A 183 7.14 1.95 18.42
N LYS A 184 6.43 2.84 17.75
CA LYS A 184 6.97 3.88 16.85
C LYS A 184 8.03 4.73 17.52
N LYS A 185 7.75 5.21 18.74
CA LYS A 185 8.59 6.16 19.48
C LYS A 185 9.93 5.55 19.90
N THR A 186 9.92 4.36 20.43
CA THR A 186 11.12 3.68 20.97
C THR A 186 11.83 2.83 19.93
N GLY A 187 11.10 2.38 18.90
CA GLY A 187 11.56 1.37 17.95
C GLY A 187 11.55 -0.05 18.51
N ARG A 188 11.00 -0.25 19.72
CA ARG A 188 10.91 -1.58 20.34
C ARG A 188 9.98 -2.46 19.52
N VAL A 189 10.42 -3.67 19.28
CA VAL A 189 9.65 -4.70 18.59
C VAL A 189 9.43 -5.88 19.53
N GLU A 190 8.18 -6.36 19.60
CA GLU A 190 7.80 -7.60 20.26
C GLU A 190 7.31 -8.58 19.21
N TYR A 191 7.76 -9.83 19.32
CA TYR A 191 7.45 -10.89 18.37
C TYR A 191 6.55 -11.94 19.01
N PHE A 192 5.49 -12.31 18.32
CA PHE A 192 4.55 -13.37 18.67
C PHE A 192 4.62 -14.45 17.58
N PRO A 193 5.26 -15.60 17.84
CA PRO A 193 5.41 -16.67 16.86
C PRO A 193 4.06 -17.27 16.45
N PRO A 194 3.99 -17.94 15.27
CA PRO A 194 2.79 -18.60 14.78
C PRO A 194 2.37 -19.79 15.63
#